data_39d28963b94e0f8dfa0e69c245a0636a
#
_entry.id   39d28963b94e0f8dfa0e69c245a0636a
#
_cell.length_a   1.000
_cell.length_b   1.000
_cell.length_c   1.000
_cell.angle_alpha   90.00
_cell.angle_beta   90.00
_cell.angle_gamma   90.00
#
_symmetry.space_group_name_H-M   'P 1'
#
loop_
_entity.id
_entity.type
_entity.pdbx_description
1 polymer ?
#
loop_
_entity_poly.entity_id
_entity_poly.type
_entity_poly.pdbx_seq_one_letter_code
_entity_poly.pdbx_strand_id
1 'polypeptide(L)'
;MALSLFTTLLSISSALAVPTITVTDQVVLGGSVLDVPKPEIGWADPRLNGGQFLDFTTPRFGEPLNVIISNLSDPYILTDSGFRAYYKSIGFSEECLGLHYGHVHKADLGDGDGRKSEHILARQYYFPIWGTCWESFAGGNHFRAWKQNGTDADTGAWFLAVSKEEHSAKNHMIIPDGYNIGRDLLVDNAVSGGFWNSMWWKAEVEWREGLLEPGWKGVNHAIAQDGRIAILTVKRL
;
A
#
# COMPACT_ATOMS: atom_id res chain seq x y z
N MET A 1 5.78 -86.33 4.14
CA MET A 1 6.17 -85.46 3.02
C MET A 1 5.36 -84.17 3.13
N ALA A 2 5.96 -83.12 3.64
CA ALA A 2 5.34 -81.81 3.73
C ALA A 2 6.25 -80.77 3.02
N LEU A 3 5.74 -80.20 1.97
CA LEU A 3 6.44 -79.21 1.13
C LEU A 3 6.15 -77.82 1.69
N SER A 4 7.19 -77.15 2.14
CA SER A 4 7.12 -75.75 2.64
C SER A 4 7.38 -74.77 1.49
N LEU A 5 6.41 -73.97 1.15
CA LEU A 5 6.57 -72.79 0.21
C LEU A 5 7.00 -71.56 1.00
N PHE A 6 8.21 -71.09 0.75
CA PHE A 6 8.64 -69.76 1.17
C PHE A 6 8.21 -68.73 0.13
N THR A 7 7.34 -67.75 0.52
CA THR A 7 7.03 -66.57 -0.25
C THR A 7 7.86 -65.42 0.27
N THR A 8 8.80 -64.95 -0.53
CA THR A 8 9.57 -63.71 -0.30
C THR A 8 8.75 -62.50 -0.72
N LEU A 9 8.41 -61.62 0.25
CA LEU A 9 7.87 -60.28 -0.03
C LEU A 9 9.02 -59.36 -0.39
N LEU A 10 8.97 -58.83 -1.61
CA LEU A 10 9.84 -57.76 -2.06
C LEU A 10 9.18 -56.40 -1.70
N SER A 11 9.73 -55.69 -0.73
CA SER A 11 9.30 -54.30 -0.39
C SER A 11 10.03 -53.31 -1.29
N ILE A 12 9.27 -52.63 -2.16
CA ILE A 12 9.78 -51.53 -2.97
C ILE A 12 9.60 -50.25 -2.15
N SER A 13 10.70 -49.70 -1.62
CA SER A 13 10.74 -48.33 -1.03
C SER A 13 10.95 -47.32 -2.14
N SER A 14 9.91 -46.60 -2.50
CA SER A 14 10.02 -45.43 -3.36
C SER A 14 10.42 -44.23 -2.53
N ALA A 15 11.68 -43.84 -2.61
CA ALA A 15 12.16 -42.55 -2.05
C ALA A 15 11.68 -41.40 -2.93
N LEU A 16 10.78 -40.57 -2.39
CA LEU A 16 10.43 -39.29 -2.98
C LEU A 16 11.62 -38.34 -2.82
N ALA A 17 12.27 -37.99 -3.91
CA ALA A 17 13.30 -36.97 -3.95
C ALA A 17 12.63 -35.59 -3.80
N VAL A 18 12.89 -34.91 -2.69
CA VAL A 18 12.55 -33.52 -2.49
C VAL A 18 13.56 -32.67 -3.30
N PRO A 19 13.13 -31.79 -4.20
CA PRO A 19 14.07 -30.95 -4.91
C PRO A 19 14.69 -29.93 -3.93
N THR A 20 15.98 -30.00 -3.74
CA THR A 20 16.77 -29.01 -3.01
C THR A 20 16.92 -27.80 -3.93
N ILE A 21 16.30 -26.69 -3.56
CA ILE A 21 16.53 -25.39 -4.23
C ILE A 21 17.88 -24.89 -3.74
N THR A 22 18.90 -25.02 -4.58
CA THR A 22 20.19 -24.33 -4.38
C THR A 22 20.06 -22.90 -4.85
N VAL A 23 20.05 -21.95 -3.88
CA VAL A 23 20.26 -20.52 -4.17
C VAL A 23 21.72 -20.35 -4.55
N THR A 24 22.01 -20.15 -5.81
CA THR A 24 23.35 -19.78 -6.28
C THR A 24 23.46 -18.27 -6.33
N ASP A 25 24.17 -17.70 -5.36
CA ASP A 25 24.72 -16.34 -5.47
C ASP A 25 25.68 -16.31 -6.65
N GLN A 26 25.28 -15.69 -7.74
CA GLN A 26 26.20 -15.32 -8.82
C GLN A 26 26.44 -13.82 -8.78
N VAL A 27 27.62 -13.44 -8.27
CA VAL A 27 28.18 -12.12 -8.49
C VAL A 27 28.72 -12.08 -9.93
N VAL A 28 28.01 -11.39 -10.82
CA VAL A 28 28.48 -11.12 -12.18
C VAL A 28 28.88 -9.66 -12.28
N LEU A 29 30.19 -9.42 -12.34
CA LEU A 29 30.79 -8.13 -12.73
C LEU A 29 30.67 -7.98 -14.24
N GLY A 30 29.78 -7.12 -14.71
CA GLY A 30 29.65 -6.77 -16.14
C GLY A 30 28.25 -6.31 -16.48
N GLY A 31 28.04 -5.02 -16.53
CA GLY A 31 27.02 -4.17 -17.16
C GLY A 31 25.74 -4.81 -17.71
N SER A 32 24.92 -5.46 -16.90
CA SER A 32 23.51 -5.67 -17.17
C SER A 32 22.71 -5.22 -15.94
N VAL A 33 21.65 -4.46 -16.18
CA VAL A 33 20.66 -4.13 -15.13
C VAL A 33 20.24 -5.44 -14.49
N LEU A 34 20.62 -5.64 -13.21
CA LEU A 34 20.17 -6.78 -12.43
C LEU A 34 18.65 -6.67 -12.33
N ASP A 35 17.96 -7.61 -12.93
CA ASP A 35 16.53 -7.79 -12.74
C ASP A 35 16.33 -8.25 -11.29
N VAL A 36 16.12 -7.29 -10.38
CA VAL A 36 15.80 -7.58 -8.98
C VAL A 36 14.46 -8.32 -8.98
N PRO A 37 14.38 -9.57 -8.48
CA PRO A 37 13.14 -10.30 -8.49
C PRO A 37 12.04 -9.47 -7.83
N LYS A 38 10.96 -9.25 -8.57
CA LYS A 38 9.78 -8.55 -8.05
C LYS A 38 9.26 -9.33 -6.84
N PRO A 39 9.12 -8.74 -5.64
CA PRO A 39 8.64 -9.48 -4.47
C PRO A 39 7.26 -10.08 -4.76
N GLU A 40 7.04 -11.34 -4.39
CA GLU A 40 5.77 -12.06 -4.64
C GLU A 40 4.55 -11.32 -4.08
N ILE A 41 4.72 -10.56 -3.00
CA ILE A 41 3.66 -9.77 -2.35
C ILE A 41 3.54 -8.35 -2.91
N GLY A 42 4.42 -7.94 -3.81
CA GLY A 42 4.37 -6.66 -4.50
C GLY A 42 4.67 -5.41 -3.67
N TRP A 43 5.27 -5.57 -2.49
CA TRP A 43 5.78 -4.53 -1.59
C TRP A 43 6.75 -5.14 -0.58
N ALA A 44 7.59 -4.36 0.07
CA ALA A 44 8.45 -4.82 1.16
C ALA A 44 7.91 -4.33 2.51
N ASP A 45 7.95 -5.21 3.53
CA ASP A 45 7.49 -4.85 4.88
C ASP A 45 8.44 -3.81 5.51
N PRO A 46 7.96 -2.58 5.77
CA PRO A 46 8.79 -1.53 6.36
C PRO A 46 9.49 -1.93 7.66
N ARG A 47 8.85 -2.76 8.48
CA ARG A 47 9.35 -3.16 9.80
C ARG A 47 10.62 -4.00 9.75
N LEU A 48 10.90 -4.66 8.63
CA LEU A 48 12.09 -5.50 8.47
C LEU A 48 13.38 -4.67 8.45
N ASN A 49 13.31 -3.41 8.03
CA ASN A 49 14.46 -2.51 7.92
C ASN A 49 14.27 -1.22 8.75
N GLY A 50 13.55 -1.30 9.88
CA GLY A 50 13.44 -0.21 10.85
C GLY A 50 12.38 0.85 10.54
N GLY A 51 11.58 0.68 9.48
CA GLY A 51 10.41 1.48 9.20
C GLY A 51 9.18 1.03 9.97
N GLN A 52 8.01 1.61 9.65
CA GLN A 52 6.76 1.32 10.36
C GLN A 52 5.53 1.62 9.49
N PHE A 53 4.35 1.12 9.93
CA PHE A 53 3.05 1.41 9.31
C PHE A 53 2.31 2.63 9.91
N LEU A 54 3.02 3.51 10.59
CA LEU A 54 2.56 4.85 10.97
C LEU A 54 3.50 5.87 10.33
N ASP A 55 2.95 6.96 9.86
CA ASP A 55 3.76 8.10 9.45
C ASP A 55 4.34 8.87 10.67
N PHE A 56 4.95 10.00 10.44
CA PHE A 56 5.45 10.91 11.47
C PHE A 56 4.76 12.26 11.35
N THR A 57 3.45 12.31 11.66
CA THR A 57 2.67 13.55 11.78
C THR A 57 3.28 14.45 12.83
N THR A 58 3.69 13.86 13.96
CA THR A 58 4.39 14.52 15.07
C THR A 58 5.54 13.63 15.55
N PRO A 59 6.42 14.10 16.45
CA PRO A 59 7.47 13.24 17.01
C PRO A 59 6.96 12.00 17.76
N ARG A 60 5.69 11.96 18.17
CA ARG A 60 5.10 10.87 18.99
C ARG A 60 3.96 10.14 18.33
N PHE A 61 3.28 10.76 17.37
CA PHE A 61 2.06 10.24 16.78
C PHE A 61 2.13 10.29 15.26
N GLY A 62 1.53 9.27 14.64
CA GLY A 62 1.45 9.16 13.19
C GLY A 62 0.06 8.75 12.73
N GLU A 63 -0.20 8.93 11.45
CA GLU A 63 -1.37 8.41 10.77
C GLU A 63 -1.07 7.02 10.20
N PRO A 64 -2.05 6.09 10.21
CA PRO A 64 -1.83 4.73 9.75
C PRO A 64 -1.63 4.69 8.23
N LEU A 65 -0.56 4.02 7.78
CA LEU A 65 -0.35 3.65 6.38
C LEU A 65 -1.26 2.45 6.07
N ASN A 66 -2.54 2.72 5.86
CA ASN A 66 -3.62 1.73 5.87
C ASN A 66 -4.04 1.23 4.47
N VAL A 67 -3.41 1.75 3.41
CA VAL A 67 -3.59 1.27 2.03
C VAL A 67 -2.22 1.15 1.36
N ILE A 68 -2.00 0.05 0.62
CA ILE A 68 -0.82 -0.14 -0.23
C ILE A 68 -1.28 -0.42 -1.66
N ILE A 69 -0.74 0.30 -2.63
CA ILE A 69 -0.84 -0.09 -4.04
C ILE A 69 0.38 -0.93 -4.38
N SER A 70 0.13 -2.20 -4.60
CA SER A 70 1.15 -3.21 -4.88
C SER A 70 1.87 -2.94 -6.21
N ASN A 71 3.15 -3.27 -6.29
CA ASN A 71 3.90 -3.24 -7.54
C ASN A 71 3.47 -4.33 -8.54
N LEU A 72 2.57 -5.24 -8.15
CA LEU A 72 1.91 -6.17 -9.06
C LEU A 72 0.82 -5.49 -9.90
N SER A 73 0.53 -4.22 -9.62
CA SER A 73 -0.38 -3.37 -10.39
C SER A 73 0.15 -3.08 -11.79
N ASP A 74 -0.70 -2.50 -12.66
CA ASP A 74 -0.27 -2.01 -13.98
C ASP A 74 0.96 -1.10 -13.83
N PRO A 75 2.04 -1.32 -14.60
CA PRO A 75 3.29 -0.55 -14.45
C PRO A 75 3.11 0.97 -14.58
N TYR A 76 2.10 1.43 -15.31
CA TYR A 76 1.85 2.87 -15.43
C TYR A 76 1.44 3.50 -14.10
N ILE A 77 0.64 2.81 -13.26
CA ILE A 77 0.24 3.34 -11.95
C ILE A 77 1.43 3.47 -10.98
N LEU A 78 2.51 2.75 -11.23
CA LEU A 78 3.74 2.86 -10.43
C LEU A 78 4.57 4.11 -10.80
N THR A 79 4.19 4.82 -11.87
CA THR A 79 4.73 6.15 -12.18
C THR A 79 3.92 7.25 -11.50
N ASP A 80 4.51 8.41 -11.28
CA ASP A 80 3.82 9.56 -10.67
C ASP A 80 2.61 10.01 -11.50
N SER A 81 2.77 10.06 -12.83
CA SER A 81 1.68 10.45 -13.74
C SER A 81 0.55 9.42 -13.76
N GLY A 82 0.90 8.14 -13.74
CA GLY A 82 -0.08 7.05 -13.71
C GLY A 82 -0.83 6.99 -12.38
N PHE A 83 -0.15 7.17 -11.26
CA PHE A 83 -0.80 7.24 -9.96
C PHE A 83 -1.75 8.44 -9.87
N ARG A 84 -1.34 9.62 -10.42
CA ARG A 84 -2.22 10.79 -10.52
C ARG A 84 -3.46 10.53 -11.37
N ALA A 85 -3.32 9.85 -12.50
CA ALA A 85 -4.46 9.47 -13.34
C ALA A 85 -5.39 8.48 -12.61
N TYR A 86 -4.81 7.51 -11.90
CA TYR A 86 -5.57 6.53 -11.14
C TYR A 86 -6.36 7.15 -9.99
N TYR A 87 -5.74 7.93 -9.09
CA TYR A 87 -6.50 8.47 -7.97
C TYR A 87 -7.60 9.44 -8.42
N LYS A 88 -7.43 10.12 -9.57
CA LYS A 88 -8.50 10.91 -10.19
C LYS A 88 -9.66 10.06 -10.67
N SER A 89 -9.39 8.86 -11.17
CA SER A 89 -10.44 7.93 -11.60
C SER A 89 -11.31 7.42 -10.44
N ILE A 90 -10.78 7.37 -9.23
CA ILE A 90 -11.48 6.90 -8.03
C ILE A 90 -11.93 8.04 -7.11
N GLY A 91 -12.01 9.26 -7.63
CA GLY A 91 -12.66 10.39 -6.95
C GLY A 91 -11.77 11.25 -6.07
N PHE A 92 -10.48 11.29 -6.33
CA PHE A 92 -9.53 12.21 -5.66
C PHE A 92 -8.90 13.17 -6.66
N SER A 93 -8.42 14.30 -6.18
CA SER A 93 -7.63 15.25 -6.97
C SER A 93 -6.66 15.99 -6.05
N GLU A 94 -5.80 16.81 -6.65
CA GLU A 94 -4.91 17.71 -5.93
C GLU A 94 -5.72 18.66 -5.05
N GLU A 95 -5.08 19.22 -4.02
CA GLU A 95 -5.71 20.18 -3.12
C GLU A 95 -6.32 21.39 -3.85
N CYS A 96 -7.29 22.02 -3.22
CA CYS A 96 -7.96 23.21 -3.74
C CYS A 96 -6.97 24.25 -4.22
N LEU A 97 -7.01 24.62 -5.50
CA LEU A 97 -6.12 25.57 -6.15
C LEU A 97 -4.62 25.24 -6.02
N GLY A 98 -4.27 24.02 -5.68
CA GLY A 98 -2.88 23.62 -5.40
C GLY A 98 -2.29 24.27 -4.15
N LEU A 99 -3.14 24.77 -3.26
CA LEU A 99 -2.71 25.42 -2.02
C LEU A 99 -2.62 24.37 -0.91
N HIS A 100 -1.41 24.14 -0.44
CA HIS A 100 -1.16 23.27 0.70
C HIS A 100 -1.16 24.10 1.99
N TYR A 101 -2.15 23.86 2.84
CA TYR A 101 -2.22 24.43 4.19
C TYR A 101 -2.05 23.29 5.20
N GLY A 102 -0.83 23.05 5.63
CA GLY A 102 -0.57 21.99 6.61
C GLY A 102 0.90 21.70 6.77
N HIS A 103 1.19 20.77 7.67
CA HIS A 103 2.54 20.25 7.85
C HIS A 103 2.78 19.12 6.84
N VAL A 104 3.98 19.11 6.26
CA VAL A 104 4.46 17.98 5.46
C VAL A 104 4.71 16.80 6.38
N HIS A 105 4.02 15.71 6.14
CA HIS A 105 4.21 14.48 6.89
C HIS A 105 5.41 13.68 6.33
N LYS A 106 5.98 12.86 7.18
CA LYS A 106 7.09 11.98 6.78
C LYS A 106 6.74 10.53 7.10
N ALA A 107 7.19 9.59 6.28
CA ALA A 107 7.10 8.17 6.58
C ALA A 107 8.47 7.50 6.37
N ASP A 108 8.73 6.46 7.14
CA ASP A 108 9.86 5.57 6.97
C ASP A 108 9.34 4.21 6.49
N LEU A 109 9.60 3.92 5.23
CA LEU A 109 9.11 2.71 4.57
C LEU A 109 10.10 1.54 4.65
N GLY A 110 11.16 1.66 5.49
CA GLY A 110 12.19 0.64 5.59
C GLY A 110 12.90 0.36 4.26
N ASP A 111 12.97 1.36 3.39
CA ASP A 111 13.52 1.22 2.05
C ASP A 111 14.95 1.78 1.91
N GLY A 112 15.56 2.17 3.04
CA GLY A 112 16.92 2.71 3.10
C GLY A 112 16.98 4.23 3.05
N ASP A 113 15.91 4.93 2.66
CA ASP A 113 15.87 6.39 2.62
C ASP A 113 15.50 7.03 3.97
N GLY A 114 15.15 6.20 4.98
CA GLY A 114 14.67 6.66 6.27
C GLY A 114 13.37 7.47 6.17
N ARG A 115 13.25 8.53 7.00
CA ARG A 115 12.04 9.38 7.02
C ARG A 115 12.00 10.34 5.84
N LYS A 116 11.21 10.04 4.83
CA LYS A 116 10.99 10.91 3.66
C LYS A 116 9.64 11.60 3.68
N SER A 117 9.60 12.80 3.12
CA SER A 117 8.36 13.60 3.00
C SER A 117 7.34 12.90 2.10
N GLU A 118 6.06 13.16 2.34
CA GLU A 118 5.01 12.72 1.43
C GLU A 118 5.28 13.19 0.01
N HIS A 119 5.04 12.31 -0.93
CA HIS A 119 5.22 12.57 -2.35
C HIS A 119 3.97 13.20 -2.96
N ILE A 120 2.80 12.78 -2.48
CA ILE A 120 1.50 13.24 -2.96
C ILE A 120 0.57 13.41 -1.76
N LEU A 121 -0.20 14.49 -1.78
CA LEU A 121 -1.40 14.70 -0.99
C LEU A 121 -2.57 14.87 -1.96
N ALA A 122 -3.65 14.14 -1.74
CA ALA A 122 -4.86 14.24 -2.55
C ALA A 122 -6.11 14.25 -1.67
N ARG A 123 -7.12 15.00 -2.10
CA ARG A 123 -8.39 15.20 -1.41
C ARG A 123 -9.55 14.73 -2.25
N GLN A 124 -10.65 14.39 -1.61
CA GLN A 124 -11.88 13.99 -2.27
C GLN A 124 -12.33 15.07 -3.26
N TYR A 125 -12.76 14.60 -4.43
CA TYR A 125 -13.21 15.41 -5.52
C TYR A 125 -14.70 15.19 -5.73
N TYR A 126 -15.50 16.19 -5.44
CA TYR A 126 -16.97 16.07 -5.54
C TYR A 126 -17.52 16.37 -6.95
N PHE A 127 -16.85 17.27 -7.67
CA PHE A 127 -17.23 17.65 -9.04
C PHE A 127 -16.08 18.41 -9.74
N PRO A 128 -16.12 18.56 -11.07
CA PRO A 128 -15.04 19.17 -11.85
C PRO A 128 -14.62 20.55 -11.38
N ILE A 129 -13.32 20.85 -11.46
CA ILE A 129 -12.63 22.13 -11.20
C ILE A 129 -12.59 22.53 -9.72
N TRP A 130 -13.74 22.64 -9.04
CA TRP A 130 -13.84 23.12 -7.66
C TRP A 130 -14.18 22.02 -6.66
N GLY A 131 -14.18 20.77 -7.10
CA GLY A 131 -14.60 19.63 -6.29
C GLY A 131 -13.79 19.43 -5.02
N THR A 132 -12.47 19.65 -5.06
CA THR A 132 -11.61 19.59 -3.87
C THR A 132 -11.75 20.83 -2.99
N CYS A 133 -12.13 22.00 -3.55
CA CYS A 133 -12.46 23.18 -2.75
C CYS A 133 -13.75 22.99 -1.96
N TRP A 134 -14.73 22.25 -2.53
CA TRP A 134 -15.94 21.89 -1.83
C TRP A 134 -15.66 20.96 -0.62
N GLU A 135 -14.67 20.10 -0.74
CA GLU A 135 -14.22 19.26 0.36
C GLU A 135 -13.83 20.10 1.59
N SER A 136 -13.19 21.24 1.40
CA SER A 136 -12.86 22.15 2.50
C SER A 136 -14.07 22.68 3.27
N PHE A 137 -15.26 22.74 2.63
CA PHE A 137 -16.51 23.17 3.26
C PHE A 137 -17.33 22.01 3.82
N ALA A 138 -17.31 20.86 3.16
CA ALA A 138 -18.15 19.71 3.50
C ALA A 138 -17.41 18.65 4.35
N GLY A 139 -16.10 18.74 4.43
CA GLY A 139 -15.25 17.62 4.84
C GLY A 139 -15.19 16.56 3.74
N GLY A 140 -14.33 15.60 3.90
CA GLY A 140 -14.19 14.55 2.89
C GLY A 140 -13.08 13.57 3.20
N ASN A 141 -12.84 12.70 2.24
CA ASN A 141 -11.75 11.75 2.30
C ASN A 141 -10.47 12.39 1.77
N HIS A 142 -9.34 12.08 2.37
CA HIS A 142 -8.03 12.47 1.85
C HIS A 142 -7.02 11.36 2.04
N PHE A 143 -5.90 11.44 1.33
CA PHE A 143 -4.75 10.59 1.58
C PHE A 143 -3.44 11.33 1.34
N ARG A 144 -2.40 10.86 2.03
CA ARG A 144 -1.00 11.14 1.77
C ARG A 144 -0.35 9.89 1.24
N ALA A 145 0.61 10.02 0.33
CA ALA A 145 1.25 8.88 -0.28
C ALA A 145 2.78 9.02 -0.34
N TRP A 146 3.43 7.89 -0.11
CA TRP A 146 4.89 7.71 -0.22
C TRP A 146 5.17 6.53 -1.14
N LYS A 147 6.25 6.62 -1.88
CA LYS A 147 6.70 5.56 -2.77
C LYS A 147 7.85 4.80 -2.14
N GLN A 148 7.79 3.48 -2.14
CA GLN A 148 8.89 2.63 -1.68
C GLN A 148 9.88 2.46 -2.82
N ASN A 149 10.94 3.29 -2.83
CA ASN A 149 11.91 3.40 -3.93
C ASN A 149 13.33 3.73 -3.43
N GLY A 150 13.65 3.29 -2.23
CA GLY A 150 14.97 3.48 -1.64
C GLY A 150 15.95 2.35 -1.98
N THR A 151 17.16 2.45 -1.42
CA THR A 151 18.26 1.54 -1.73
C THR A 151 18.06 0.12 -1.23
N ASP A 152 17.32 -0.06 -0.12
CA ASP A 152 17.12 -1.35 0.53
C ASP A 152 15.82 -2.04 0.07
N ALA A 153 14.89 -1.26 -0.49
CA ALA A 153 13.66 -1.78 -1.07
C ALA A 153 13.12 -0.83 -2.16
N ASP A 154 13.46 -1.10 -3.42
CA ASP A 154 12.95 -0.40 -4.59
C ASP A 154 11.81 -1.20 -5.24
N THR A 155 10.67 -1.32 -4.54
CA THR A 155 9.52 -2.05 -5.06
C THR A 155 8.66 -1.21 -6.00
N GLY A 156 8.71 0.11 -5.86
CA GLY A 156 7.82 1.05 -6.54
C GLY A 156 6.38 1.07 -6.01
N ALA A 157 6.07 0.30 -4.97
CA ALA A 157 4.76 0.31 -4.32
C ALA A 157 4.45 1.68 -3.68
N TRP A 158 3.16 2.05 -3.67
CA TRP A 158 2.70 3.25 -3.00
C TRP A 158 2.09 2.90 -1.64
N PHE A 159 2.53 3.57 -0.59
CA PHE A 159 1.98 3.47 0.77
C PHE A 159 1.16 4.72 1.06
N LEU A 160 -0.09 4.55 1.48
CA LEU A 160 -1.03 5.64 1.69
C LEU A 160 -1.51 5.68 3.13
N ALA A 161 -1.49 6.87 3.72
CA ALA A 161 -2.25 7.20 4.92
C ALA A 161 -3.59 7.82 4.48
N VAL A 162 -4.68 7.08 4.68
CA VAL A 162 -6.01 7.48 4.22
C VAL A 162 -6.89 7.74 5.42
N SER A 163 -7.60 8.87 5.41
CA SER A 163 -8.54 9.23 6.46
C SER A 163 -9.69 10.08 5.93
N LYS A 164 -10.77 10.14 6.70
CA LYS A 164 -11.88 11.05 6.47
C LYS A 164 -11.86 12.19 7.48
N GLU A 165 -11.94 13.41 6.97
CA GLU A 165 -11.85 14.64 7.72
C GLU A 165 -13.18 15.37 7.84
N GLU A 166 -13.30 16.18 8.90
CA GLU A 166 -14.29 17.24 9.05
C GLU A 166 -13.95 18.44 8.15
N HIS A 167 -14.90 19.34 7.99
CA HIS A 167 -14.71 20.58 7.23
C HIS A 167 -13.70 21.55 7.88
N SER A 168 -13.22 22.52 7.12
CA SER A 168 -12.17 23.47 7.52
C SER A 168 -12.48 24.27 8.80
N ALA A 169 -13.75 24.60 9.09
CA ALA A 169 -14.12 25.28 10.33
C ALA A 169 -13.86 24.42 11.60
N LYS A 170 -13.62 23.11 11.43
CA LYS A 170 -13.14 22.19 12.47
C LYS A 170 -11.68 21.80 12.26
N ASN A 171 -10.91 22.63 11.58
CA ASN A 171 -9.49 22.44 11.30
C ASN A 171 -9.16 21.10 10.61
N HIS A 172 -10.04 20.59 9.75
CA HIS A 172 -9.87 19.31 9.08
C HIS A 172 -9.52 18.14 10.03
N MET A 173 -10.07 18.16 11.24
CA MET A 173 -9.85 17.07 12.18
C MET A 173 -10.41 15.76 11.62
N ILE A 174 -9.69 14.68 11.84
CA ILE A 174 -10.18 13.34 11.51
C ILE A 174 -11.48 13.06 12.28
N ILE A 175 -12.52 12.61 11.58
CA ILE A 175 -13.80 12.23 12.22
C ILE A 175 -13.60 10.99 13.12
N PRO A 176 -14.52 10.73 14.08
CA PRO A 176 -14.50 9.46 14.80
C PRO A 176 -14.46 8.27 13.82
N ASP A 177 -13.58 7.31 14.07
CA ASP A 177 -13.31 6.16 13.18
C ASP A 177 -12.82 6.53 11.76
N GLY A 178 -12.36 7.76 11.58
CA GLY A 178 -12.06 8.32 10.26
C GLY A 178 -10.96 7.61 9.48
N TYR A 179 -10.04 6.94 10.14
CA TYR A 179 -9.00 6.13 9.48
C TYR A 179 -9.59 4.88 8.81
N ASN A 180 -10.51 4.20 9.49
CA ASN A 180 -11.17 3.02 8.92
C ASN A 180 -12.17 3.43 7.83
N ILE A 181 -13.02 4.43 8.12
CA ILE A 181 -14.01 4.94 7.18
C ILE A 181 -13.35 5.46 5.90
N GLY A 182 -12.28 6.25 6.03
CA GLY A 182 -11.55 6.81 4.89
C GLY A 182 -10.92 5.74 4.02
N ARG A 183 -10.23 4.77 4.65
CA ARG A 183 -9.65 3.61 3.96
C ARG A 183 -10.72 2.85 3.19
N ASP A 184 -11.82 2.48 3.86
CA ASP A 184 -12.86 1.63 3.28
C ASP A 184 -13.55 2.33 2.10
N LEU A 185 -13.84 3.64 2.19
CA LEU A 185 -14.37 4.42 1.08
C LEU A 185 -13.42 4.46 -0.13
N LEU A 186 -12.11 4.60 0.10
CA LEU A 186 -11.13 4.55 -0.99
C LEU A 186 -11.11 3.16 -1.63
N VAL A 187 -11.12 2.10 -0.82
CA VAL A 187 -11.12 0.70 -1.29
C VAL A 187 -12.37 0.39 -2.09
N ASP A 188 -13.55 0.82 -1.62
CA ASP A 188 -14.83 0.62 -2.32
C ASP A 188 -14.81 1.28 -3.70
N ASN A 189 -14.31 2.51 -3.79
CA ASN A 189 -14.15 3.20 -5.08
C ASN A 189 -13.15 2.48 -5.99
N ALA A 190 -12.02 2.03 -5.45
CA ALA A 190 -10.99 1.31 -6.19
C ALA A 190 -11.50 -0.02 -6.77
N VAL A 191 -12.23 -0.79 -5.97
CA VAL A 191 -12.82 -2.08 -6.35
C VAL A 191 -14.00 -1.91 -7.31
N SER A 192 -14.80 -0.86 -7.14
CA SER A 192 -15.86 -0.50 -8.09
C SER A 192 -15.28 -0.13 -9.45
N GLY A 193 -14.11 0.45 -9.45
CA GLY A 193 -13.41 0.94 -10.63
C GLY A 193 -13.80 2.36 -11.03
N GLY A 194 -12.96 3.00 -11.83
CA GLY A 194 -13.14 4.38 -12.24
C GLY A 194 -12.56 4.69 -13.61
N PHE A 195 -12.98 5.81 -14.15
CA PHE A 195 -12.55 6.28 -15.47
C PHE A 195 -11.95 7.68 -15.38
N TRP A 196 -10.78 7.85 -15.96
CA TRP A 196 -10.14 9.15 -16.11
C TRP A 196 -9.24 9.19 -17.34
N ASN A 197 -9.30 10.27 -18.08
CA ASN A 197 -8.44 10.52 -19.24
C ASN A 197 -8.36 9.34 -20.22
N SER A 198 -9.53 8.85 -20.64
CA SER A 198 -9.69 7.71 -21.57
C SER A 198 -9.16 6.37 -21.06
N MET A 199 -8.92 6.24 -19.77
CA MET A 199 -8.46 5.00 -19.14
C MET A 199 -9.47 4.54 -18.07
N TRP A 200 -9.80 3.27 -18.11
CA TRP A 200 -10.55 2.58 -17.07
C TRP A 200 -9.59 1.85 -16.14
N TRP A 201 -9.90 1.90 -14.85
CA TRP A 201 -9.12 1.27 -13.81
C TRP A 201 -10.00 0.47 -12.89
N LYS A 202 -9.49 -0.63 -12.38
CA LYS A 202 -10.15 -1.44 -11.36
C LYS A 202 -9.11 -2.10 -10.47
N ALA A 203 -9.40 -2.18 -9.16
CA ALA A 203 -8.54 -2.86 -8.21
C ALA A 203 -9.14 -4.19 -7.74
N GLU A 204 -8.26 -5.13 -7.44
CA GLU A 204 -8.51 -6.26 -6.54
C GLU A 204 -7.95 -5.89 -5.18
N VAL A 205 -8.63 -6.25 -4.09
CA VAL A 205 -8.19 -5.97 -2.72
C VAL A 205 -7.85 -7.26 -1.99
N GLU A 206 -6.70 -7.25 -1.31
CA GLU A 206 -6.33 -8.23 -0.31
C GLU A 206 -6.21 -7.52 1.04
N TRP A 207 -6.86 -8.05 2.07
CA TRP A 207 -6.79 -7.50 3.41
C TRP A 207 -5.70 -8.18 4.23
N ARG A 208 -4.89 -7.37 4.92
CA ARG A 208 -3.82 -7.84 5.81
C ARG A 208 -4.06 -7.34 7.23
N GLU A 209 -3.84 -8.24 8.18
CA GLU A 209 -3.84 -7.98 9.63
C GLU A 209 -2.46 -8.27 10.22
N GLY A 210 -2.20 -7.79 11.43
CA GLY A 210 -0.93 -8.00 12.12
C GLY A 210 0.26 -7.17 11.61
N LEU A 211 0.03 -6.27 10.64
CA LEU A 211 1.03 -5.31 10.16
C LEU A 211 0.99 -4.02 10.99
N LEU A 212 -0.20 -3.56 11.34
CA LEU A 212 -0.49 -2.40 12.16
C LEU A 212 -1.19 -2.86 13.44
N GLU A 213 -0.74 -2.38 14.61
CA GLU A 213 -1.36 -2.73 15.89
C GLU A 213 -2.72 -2.04 16.03
N PRO A 214 -3.83 -2.76 16.24
CA PRO A 214 -5.14 -2.14 16.40
C PRO A 214 -5.20 -1.20 17.62
N GLY A 215 -6.01 -0.17 17.53
CA GLY A 215 -6.24 0.78 18.61
C GLY A 215 -5.72 2.18 18.33
N TRP A 216 -5.60 2.98 19.37
CA TRP A 216 -5.24 4.40 19.29
C TRP A 216 -3.78 4.71 19.67
N LYS A 217 -3.05 3.71 20.16
CA LYS A 217 -1.68 3.89 20.67
C LYS A 217 -0.72 4.31 19.54
N GLY A 218 -0.10 5.46 19.72
CA GLY A 218 0.79 6.06 18.70
C GLY A 218 0.06 6.68 17.52
N VAL A 219 -1.27 6.59 17.47
CA VAL A 219 -2.07 7.14 16.37
C VAL A 219 -2.41 8.60 16.66
N ASN A 220 -2.29 9.44 15.63
CA ASN A 220 -2.62 10.86 15.72
C ASN A 220 -4.09 11.07 16.07
N HIS A 221 -4.41 12.19 16.74
CA HIS A 221 -5.75 12.54 17.24
C HIS A 221 -6.35 11.55 18.26
N ALA A 222 -5.60 10.56 18.74
CA ALA A 222 -6.09 9.51 19.64
C ALA A 222 -7.33 8.76 19.09
N ILE A 223 -7.46 8.65 17.77
CA ILE A 223 -8.53 7.92 17.08
C ILE A 223 -8.06 6.49 16.87
N ALA A 224 -8.86 5.52 17.32
CA ALA A 224 -8.57 4.12 17.12
C ALA A 224 -8.74 3.73 15.64
N GLN A 225 -7.95 2.75 15.23
CA GLN A 225 -8.05 2.06 13.94
C GLN A 225 -8.05 0.54 14.17
N ASP A 226 -8.54 -0.23 13.23
CA ASP A 226 -8.80 -1.67 13.37
C ASP A 226 -7.59 -2.59 13.11
N GLY A 227 -6.46 -2.05 12.71
CA GLY A 227 -5.22 -2.80 12.40
C GLY A 227 -5.19 -3.40 10.99
N ARG A 228 -6.24 -3.22 10.19
CA ARG A 228 -6.32 -3.77 8.83
C ARG A 228 -5.68 -2.84 7.81
N ILE A 229 -4.91 -3.43 6.91
CA ILE A 229 -4.32 -2.74 5.75
C ILE A 229 -4.90 -3.35 4.47
N ALA A 230 -5.33 -2.50 3.55
CA ALA A 230 -5.79 -2.91 2.23
C ALA A 230 -4.63 -2.92 1.24
N ILE A 231 -4.37 -4.06 0.63
CA ILE A 231 -3.39 -4.19 -0.47
C ILE A 231 -4.17 -4.20 -1.78
N LEU A 232 -3.96 -3.18 -2.60
CA LEU A 232 -4.63 -3.03 -3.89
C LEU A 232 -3.71 -3.47 -5.02
N THR A 233 -4.20 -4.37 -5.86
CA THR A 233 -3.61 -4.68 -7.16
C THR A 233 -4.48 -4.07 -8.24
N VAL A 234 -4.00 -2.98 -8.85
CA VAL A 234 -4.77 -2.16 -9.78
C VAL A 234 -4.46 -2.57 -11.21
N LYS A 235 -5.50 -2.77 -12.00
CA LYS A 235 -5.43 -3.09 -13.43
C LYS A 235 -6.06 -1.99 -14.25
N ARG A 236 -5.42 -1.68 -15.36
CA ARG A 236 -6.00 -0.85 -16.42
C ARG A 236 -6.80 -1.76 -17.34
N LEU A 237 -8.03 -1.37 -17.70
CA LEU A 237 -8.98 -2.12 -18.53
C LEU A 237 -9.01 -1.58 -19.97
#